data_a2e8cf3fb2a6cf523aa95a2fc611f0e6
#
_entry.id   a2e8cf3fb2a6cf523aa95a2fc611f0e6
#
_cell.length_a   1.000
_cell.length_b   1.000
_cell.length_c   1.000
_cell.angle_alpha   90.00
_cell.angle_beta   90.00
_cell.angle_gamma   90.00
#
_symmetry.space_group_name_H-M   'P 1'
#
loop_
_entity.id
_entity.type
_entity.pdbx_description
1 polymer ?
#
loop_
_entity_poly.entity_id
_entity_poly.type
_entity_poly.pdbx_seq_one_letter_code
_entity_poly.pdbx_strand_id
1 'polypeptide(L)'
;MEQVVVRQATLQDIPVIVGLWKEMMDFHKKRDPFFTRAVNGEEVFVGFVEKNINSETACVYVAVIDGKIVGYCQGLLEKHPPVLAETDFGQILDFAVTADYRRSGIGEKMCRALQDWFVLKGVHRLEVRHSEFNEISSRFWPKMGFKTYLKTLFMEC
;
A
#
# COMPACT_ATOMS: atom_id res chain seq x y z
N MET A 1 -10.47 25.00 -0.01
CA MET A 1 -10.30 23.52 0.13
C MET A 1 -8.95 23.13 -0.46
N GLU A 2 -8.15 22.51 0.36
CA GLU A 2 -6.85 22.00 -0.07
C GLU A 2 -7.07 20.87 -1.09
N GLN A 3 -6.46 21.04 -2.25
CA GLN A 3 -6.60 20.04 -3.33
C GLN A 3 -5.58 18.93 -3.15
N VAL A 4 -6.05 17.70 -2.99
CA VAL A 4 -5.19 16.51 -2.97
C VAL A 4 -4.80 16.14 -4.40
N VAL A 5 -3.51 16.03 -4.65
CA VAL A 5 -2.95 15.51 -5.90
C VAL A 5 -2.30 14.16 -5.62
N VAL A 6 -2.71 13.13 -6.38
CA VAL A 6 -2.06 11.82 -6.36
C VAL A 6 -1.23 11.70 -7.62
N ARG A 7 0.06 11.46 -7.47
CA ARG A 7 1.01 11.32 -8.58
C ARG A 7 1.96 10.15 -8.37
N GLN A 8 2.58 9.70 -9.43
CA GLN A 8 3.66 8.72 -9.31
C GLN A 8 4.81 9.30 -8.47
N ALA A 9 5.37 8.45 -7.62
CA ALA A 9 6.55 8.80 -6.83
C ALA A 9 7.80 8.88 -7.69
N THR A 10 8.73 9.73 -7.26
CA THR A 10 10.08 9.80 -7.80
C THR A 10 11.09 9.36 -6.75
N LEU A 11 12.34 9.13 -7.14
CA LEU A 11 13.40 8.75 -6.20
C LEU A 11 13.62 9.80 -5.11
N GLN A 12 13.34 11.09 -5.39
CA GLN A 12 13.45 12.17 -4.42
C GLN A 12 12.38 12.12 -3.33
N ASP A 13 11.27 11.40 -3.54
CA ASP A 13 10.20 11.24 -2.57
C ASP A 13 10.53 10.16 -1.50
N ILE A 14 11.53 9.31 -1.74
CA ILE A 14 11.85 8.17 -0.88
C ILE A 14 12.05 8.56 0.59
N PRO A 15 12.79 9.61 0.96
CA PRO A 15 12.95 9.98 2.37
C PRO A 15 11.63 10.24 3.09
N VAL A 16 10.66 10.88 2.43
CA VAL A 16 9.33 11.11 3.02
C VAL A 16 8.53 9.83 3.08
N ILE A 17 8.60 8.99 2.05
CA ILE A 17 7.95 7.66 2.03
C ILE A 17 8.47 6.80 3.18
N VAL A 18 9.76 6.82 3.46
CA VAL A 18 10.37 6.10 4.61
C VAL A 18 9.76 6.57 5.92
N GLY A 19 9.56 7.87 6.11
CA GLY A 19 8.91 8.43 7.29
C GLY A 19 7.48 7.90 7.47
N LEU A 20 6.70 7.88 6.39
CA LEU A 20 5.34 7.34 6.39
C LEU A 20 5.32 5.83 6.64
N TRP A 21 6.27 5.10 6.08
CA TRP A 21 6.44 3.66 6.32
C TRP A 21 6.76 3.37 7.79
N LYS A 22 7.64 4.14 8.40
CA LYS A 22 7.94 4.01 9.83
C LYS A 22 6.71 4.24 10.70
N GLU A 23 5.93 5.28 10.40
CA GLU A 23 4.65 5.56 11.08
C GLU A 23 3.69 4.36 10.96
N MET A 24 3.56 3.80 9.77
CA MET A 24 2.73 2.63 9.50
C MET A 24 3.23 1.39 10.26
N MET A 25 4.53 1.12 10.25
CA MET A 25 5.12 0.00 10.98
C MET A 25 4.93 0.13 12.48
N ASP A 26 5.10 1.32 13.04
CA ASP A 26 4.88 1.57 14.47
C ASP A 26 3.41 1.41 14.85
N PHE A 27 2.50 1.82 13.99
CA PHE A 27 1.06 1.58 14.16
C PHE A 27 0.74 0.08 14.26
N HIS A 28 1.31 -0.74 13.36
CA HIS A 28 1.12 -2.19 13.38
C HIS A 28 1.77 -2.85 14.58
N LYS A 29 3.00 -2.46 14.92
CA LYS A 29 3.75 -3.00 16.07
C LYS A 29 3.01 -2.82 17.39
N LYS A 30 2.33 -1.70 17.59
CA LYS A 30 1.53 -1.45 18.80
C LYS A 30 0.37 -2.43 18.95
N ARG A 31 -0.13 -2.97 17.83
CA ARG A 31 -1.25 -3.91 17.82
C ARG A 31 -0.80 -5.37 17.80
N ASP A 32 0.33 -5.64 17.15
CA ASP A 32 0.93 -6.96 17.07
C ASP A 32 2.46 -6.82 17.01
N PRO A 33 3.19 -7.27 18.05
CA PRO A 33 4.66 -7.20 18.09
C PRO A 33 5.37 -7.95 16.97
N PHE A 34 4.68 -8.85 16.26
CA PHE A 34 5.21 -9.51 15.07
C PHE A 34 5.72 -8.49 14.03
N PHE A 35 5.09 -7.33 13.94
CA PHE A 35 5.46 -6.26 13.00
C PHE A 35 6.61 -5.38 13.51
N THR A 36 7.49 -5.92 14.34
CA THR A 36 8.72 -5.23 14.74
C THR A 36 9.68 -5.17 13.54
N ARG A 37 10.17 -3.98 13.24
CA ARG A 37 11.13 -3.79 12.14
C ARG A 37 12.46 -4.52 12.42
N ALA A 38 13.02 -5.16 11.37
CA ALA A 38 14.38 -5.67 11.44
C ALA A 38 15.38 -4.52 11.63
N VAL A 39 16.57 -4.82 12.14
CA VAL A 39 17.64 -3.82 12.35
C VAL A 39 17.99 -3.10 11.04
N ASN A 40 18.04 -3.83 9.92
CA ASN A 40 18.29 -3.30 8.57
C ASN A 40 16.99 -3.05 7.77
N GLY A 41 15.85 -3.02 8.44
CA GLY A 41 14.53 -2.93 7.77
C GLY A 41 14.36 -1.69 6.91
N GLU A 42 14.87 -0.56 7.35
CA GLU A 42 14.82 0.69 6.59
C GLU A 42 15.63 0.60 5.29
N GLU A 43 16.83 0.08 5.35
CA GLU A 43 17.69 -0.10 4.16
C GLU A 43 17.03 -1.04 3.14
N VAL A 44 16.48 -2.15 3.61
CA VAL A 44 15.75 -3.10 2.76
C VAL A 44 14.52 -2.44 2.12
N PHE A 45 13.77 -1.68 2.91
CA PHE A 45 12.59 -0.96 2.41
C PHE A 45 12.95 0.08 1.34
N VAL A 46 13.99 0.87 1.56
CA VAL A 46 14.49 1.86 0.57
C VAL A 46 14.80 1.18 -0.76
N GLY A 47 15.57 0.08 -0.74
CA GLY A 47 15.91 -0.67 -1.95
C GLY A 47 14.67 -1.22 -2.66
N PHE A 48 13.68 -1.67 -1.92
CA PHE A 48 12.41 -2.18 -2.45
C PHE A 48 11.60 -1.06 -3.14
N VAL A 49 11.45 0.09 -2.50
CA VAL A 49 10.73 1.24 -3.08
C VAL A 49 11.45 1.76 -4.33
N GLU A 50 12.77 1.88 -4.28
CA GLU A 50 13.58 2.31 -5.42
C GLU A 50 13.39 1.38 -6.62
N LYS A 51 13.44 0.06 -6.39
CA LYS A 51 13.15 -0.94 -7.43
C LYS A 51 11.76 -0.76 -8.00
N ASN A 52 10.75 -0.56 -7.16
CA ASN A 52 9.36 -0.43 -7.60
C ASN A 52 9.09 0.86 -8.38
N ILE A 53 9.72 1.97 -8.00
CA ILE A 53 9.63 3.24 -8.74
C ILE A 53 10.17 3.06 -10.17
N ASN A 54 11.22 2.28 -10.35
CA ASN A 54 11.88 2.06 -11.64
C ASN A 54 11.31 0.86 -12.42
N SER A 55 10.31 0.18 -11.91
CA SER A 55 9.76 -1.04 -12.53
C SER A 55 8.52 -0.76 -13.37
N GLU A 56 8.38 -1.48 -14.49
CA GLU A 56 7.17 -1.48 -15.31
C GLU A 56 6.06 -2.39 -14.75
N THR A 57 6.41 -3.27 -13.82
CA THR A 57 5.50 -4.23 -13.18
C THR A 57 5.09 -3.82 -11.76
N ALA A 58 5.46 -2.62 -11.36
CA ALA A 58 5.11 -2.03 -10.07
C ALA A 58 4.76 -0.56 -10.24
N CYS A 59 4.03 -0.02 -9.25
CA CYS A 59 3.78 1.42 -9.17
C CYS A 59 3.91 1.89 -7.72
N VAL A 60 4.38 3.11 -7.58
CA VAL A 60 4.42 3.81 -6.29
C VAL A 60 3.77 5.17 -6.50
N TYR A 61 2.74 5.48 -5.73
CA TYR A 61 2.05 6.76 -5.75
C TYR A 61 2.22 7.49 -4.42
N VAL A 62 2.25 8.80 -4.49
CA VAL A 62 2.21 9.69 -3.34
C VAL A 62 1.01 10.61 -3.42
N ALA A 63 0.42 10.91 -2.28
CA ALA A 63 -0.62 11.91 -2.14
C ALA A 63 -0.01 13.19 -1.60
N VAL A 64 -0.25 14.31 -2.28
CA VAL A 64 0.36 15.60 -1.99
C VAL A 64 -0.73 16.63 -1.70
N ILE A 65 -0.59 17.38 -0.62
CA ILE A 65 -1.40 18.53 -0.26
C ILE A 65 -0.44 19.71 -0.02
N ASP A 66 -0.66 20.83 -0.71
CA ASP A 66 0.16 22.05 -0.58
C ASP A 66 1.68 21.78 -0.64
N GLY A 67 2.09 20.93 -1.57
CA GLY A 67 3.49 20.55 -1.75
C GLY A 67 4.03 19.54 -0.74
N LYS A 68 3.22 19.10 0.24
CA LYS A 68 3.61 18.16 1.27
C LYS A 68 3.05 16.77 0.95
N ILE A 69 3.92 15.76 0.97
CA ILE A 69 3.50 14.35 0.86
C ILE A 69 2.88 13.92 2.18
N VAL A 70 1.62 13.45 2.12
CA VAL A 70 0.83 13.05 3.29
C VAL A 70 0.39 11.58 3.24
N GLY A 71 0.67 10.89 2.15
CA GLY A 71 0.37 9.47 1.99
C GLY A 71 1.16 8.85 0.86
N TYR A 72 1.26 7.53 0.87
CA TYR A 72 1.84 6.76 -0.21
C TYR A 72 1.17 5.39 -0.34
N CYS A 73 1.28 4.79 -1.50
CA CYS A 73 0.85 3.42 -1.74
C CYS A 73 1.71 2.75 -2.81
N GLN A 74 1.75 1.43 -2.78
CA GLN A 74 2.49 0.61 -3.75
C GLN A 74 1.60 -0.52 -4.27
N GLY A 75 1.78 -0.84 -5.55
CA GLY A 75 1.15 -1.97 -6.21
C GLY A 75 2.13 -2.76 -7.05
N LEU A 76 1.90 -4.07 -7.14
CA LEU A 76 2.66 -5.00 -7.96
C LEU A 76 1.74 -5.81 -8.86
N LEU A 77 2.20 -6.09 -10.09
CA LEU A 77 1.62 -7.14 -10.92
C LEU A 77 2.12 -8.49 -10.42
N GLU A 78 1.19 -9.39 -10.12
CA GLU A 78 1.48 -10.70 -9.55
C GLU A 78 0.72 -11.80 -10.29
N LYS A 79 1.11 -13.05 -10.05
CA LYS A 79 0.45 -14.23 -10.62
C LYS A 79 0.09 -15.22 -9.53
N HIS A 80 -1.14 -15.71 -9.60
CA HIS A 80 -1.56 -16.89 -8.86
C HIS A 80 -0.95 -18.17 -9.47
N PRO A 81 -0.98 -19.29 -8.73
CA PRO A 81 -0.52 -20.57 -9.27
C PRO A 81 -1.21 -20.91 -10.59
N PRO A 82 -0.47 -21.49 -11.57
CA PRO A 82 -1.01 -21.75 -12.92
C PRO A 82 -2.07 -22.85 -12.98
N VAL A 83 -2.38 -23.49 -11.86
CA VAL A 83 -3.52 -24.43 -11.76
C VAL A 83 -4.87 -23.71 -11.74
N LEU A 84 -4.88 -22.38 -11.51
CA LEU A 84 -6.08 -21.56 -11.55
C LEU A 84 -6.33 -21.04 -12.96
N ALA A 85 -7.61 -20.89 -13.33
CA ALA A 85 -7.99 -20.38 -14.64
C ALA A 85 -7.58 -18.91 -14.84
N GLU A 86 -7.70 -18.10 -13.79
CA GLU A 86 -7.24 -16.71 -13.77
C GLU A 86 -6.01 -16.59 -12.89
N THR A 87 -4.91 -16.13 -13.44
CA THR A 87 -3.64 -16.05 -12.72
C THR A 87 -3.19 -14.63 -12.45
N ASP A 88 -3.44 -13.69 -13.37
CA ASP A 88 -2.97 -12.32 -13.24
C ASP A 88 -3.80 -11.53 -12.23
N PHE A 89 -3.13 -10.86 -11.30
CA PHE A 89 -3.77 -9.97 -10.34
C PHE A 89 -2.85 -8.83 -9.93
N GLY A 90 -3.44 -7.78 -9.39
CA GLY A 90 -2.71 -6.68 -8.78
C GLY A 90 -2.66 -6.84 -7.27
N GLN A 91 -1.46 -6.83 -6.71
CA GLN A 91 -1.26 -6.85 -5.26
C GLN A 91 -1.03 -5.43 -4.77
N ILE A 92 -1.90 -4.95 -3.90
CA ILE A 92 -1.66 -3.71 -3.14
C ILE A 92 -0.80 -4.10 -1.94
N LEU A 93 0.39 -3.50 -1.83
CA LEU A 93 1.37 -3.83 -0.80
C LEU A 93 1.25 -2.90 0.41
N ASP A 94 1.65 -1.65 0.21
CA ASP A 94 1.62 -0.62 1.24
C ASP A 94 0.56 0.40 0.90
N PHE A 95 -0.08 0.92 1.95
CA PHE A 95 -1.11 1.93 1.80
C PHE A 95 -1.21 2.71 3.10
N ALA A 96 -0.68 3.92 3.11
CA ALA A 96 -0.58 4.71 4.33
C ALA A 96 -0.94 6.18 4.07
N VAL A 97 -1.70 6.76 5.01
CA VAL A 97 -1.94 8.19 5.12
C VAL A 97 -1.56 8.61 6.52
N THR A 98 -0.76 9.67 6.64
CA THR A 98 -0.37 10.18 7.97
C THR A 98 -1.60 10.57 8.80
N ALA A 99 -1.52 10.37 10.11
CA ALA A 99 -2.66 10.44 11.03
C ALA A 99 -3.45 11.75 10.91
N ASP A 100 -2.77 12.89 10.79
CA ASP A 100 -3.40 14.22 10.76
C ASP A 100 -4.25 14.45 9.50
N TYR A 101 -4.05 13.67 8.46
CA TYR A 101 -4.74 13.81 7.16
C TYR A 101 -5.72 12.67 6.85
N ARG A 102 -5.96 11.77 7.81
CA ARG A 102 -6.94 10.70 7.62
C ARG A 102 -8.37 11.24 7.57
N ARG A 103 -9.27 10.46 6.98
CA ARG A 103 -10.71 10.77 6.83
C ARG A 103 -11.02 12.00 5.96
N SER A 104 -10.11 12.37 5.06
CA SER A 104 -10.27 13.49 4.13
C SER A 104 -10.38 13.07 2.67
N GLY A 105 -10.66 11.78 2.40
CA GLY A 105 -10.79 11.24 1.04
C GLY A 105 -9.48 10.94 0.32
N ILE A 106 -8.33 11.12 0.98
CA ILE A 106 -7.01 10.87 0.40
C ILE A 106 -6.85 9.39 0.04
N GLY A 107 -7.22 8.49 0.96
CA GLY A 107 -7.15 7.06 0.73
C GLY A 107 -7.98 6.61 -0.48
N GLU A 108 -9.18 7.16 -0.64
CA GLU A 108 -10.03 6.88 -1.80
C GLU A 108 -9.36 7.29 -3.11
N LYS A 109 -8.76 8.48 -3.15
CA LYS A 109 -8.03 8.96 -4.35
C LYS A 109 -6.81 8.10 -4.68
N MET A 110 -6.04 7.69 -3.67
CA MET A 110 -4.91 6.77 -3.86
C MET A 110 -5.37 5.40 -4.35
N CYS A 111 -6.45 4.86 -3.78
CA CYS A 111 -7.02 3.58 -4.20
C CYS A 111 -7.45 3.63 -5.67
N ARG A 112 -8.10 4.70 -6.11
CA ARG A 112 -8.50 4.91 -7.51
C ARG A 112 -7.29 4.99 -8.43
N ALA A 113 -6.23 5.69 -8.04
CA ALA A 113 -5.00 5.76 -8.83
C ALA A 113 -4.38 4.38 -9.05
N LEU A 114 -4.34 3.53 -8.01
CA LEU A 114 -3.90 2.14 -8.13
C LEU A 114 -4.82 1.34 -9.07
N GLN A 115 -6.13 1.45 -8.90
CA GLN A 115 -7.10 0.74 -9.76
C GLN A 115 -6.91 1.13 -11.23
N ASP A 116 -6.79 2.41 -11.52
CA ASP A 116 -6.58 2.90 -12.89
C ASP A 116 -5.29 2.36 -13.49
N TRP A 117 -4.20 2.35 -12.71
CA TRP A 117 -2.93 1.80 -13.16
C TRP A 117 -3.03 0.31 -13.48
N PHE A 118 -3.64 -0.48 -12.60
CA PHE A 118 -3.81 -1.92 -12.83
C PHE A 118 -4.69 -2.20 -14.05
N VAL A 119 -5.76 -1.45 -14.25
CA VAL A 119 -6.63 -1.58 -15.42
C VAL A 119 -5.85 -1.27 -16.72
N LEU A 120 -5.02 -0.22 -16.71
CA LEU A 120 -4.15 0.09 -17.85
C LEU A 120 -3.14 -1.02 -18.14
N LYS A 121 -2.72 -1.78 -17.12
CA LYS A 121 -1.87 -2.97 -17.27
C LYS A 121 -2.64 -4.24 -17.67
N GLY A 122 -3.96 -4.14 -17.88
CA GLY A 122 -4.79 -5.27 -18.28
C GLY A 122 -5.21 -6.20 -17.15
N VAL A 123 -5.08 -5.75 -15.90
CA VAL A 123 -5.42 -6.54 -14.72
C VAL A 123 -6.72 -6.01 -14.10
N HIS A 124 -7.66 -6.91 -13.84
CA HIS A 124 -8.99 -6.57 -13.35
C HIS A 124 -9.31 -7.14 -11.96
N ARG A 125 -8.40 -7.95 -11.41
CA ARG A 125 -8.50 -8.47 -10.04
C ARG A 125 -7.44 -7.82 -9.17
N LEU A 126 -7.86 -7.16 -8.10
CA LEU A 126 -6.97 -6.55 -7.11
C LEU A 126 -7.11 -7.26 -5.78
N GLU A 127 -5.98 -7.49 -5.12
CA GLU A 127 -5.94 -8.08 -3.80
C GLU A 127 -5.13 -7.21 -2.85
N VAL A 128 -5.56 -7.16 -1.60
CA VAL A 128 -4.87 -6.47 -0.52
C VAL A 128 -4.86 -7.36 0.72
N ARG A 129 -3.74 -7.39 1.42
CA ARG A 129 -3.62 -8.04 2.73
C ARG A 129 -3.57 -6.95 3.79
N HIS A 130 -4.34 -7.13 4.84
CA HIS A 130 -4.28 -6.25 5.98
C HIS A 130 -4.35 -7.05 7.29
N SER A 131 -3.76 -6.49 8.35
CA SER A 131 -3.79 -7.11 9.66
C SER A 131 -5.22 -7.16 10.22
N GLU A 132 -5.59 -8.29 10.81
CA GLU A 132 -6.86 -8.47 11.53
C GLU A 132 -7.07 -7.37 12.60
N PHE A 133 -5.99 -6.90 13.22
CA PHE A 133 -6.04 -5.91 14.30
C PHE A 133 -5.96 -4.45 13.81
N ASN A 134 -5.93 -4.23 12.50
CA ASN A 134 -5.92 -2.89 11.94
C ASN A 134 -7.38 -2.40 11.72
N GLU A 135 -7.90 -1.68 12.69
CA GLU A 135 -9.28 -1.17 12.67
C GLU A 135 -9.53 -0.14 11.58
N ILE A 136 -8.50 0.56 11.11
CA ILE A 136 -8.61 1.55 10.03
C ILE A 136 -8.81 0.83 8.70
N SER A 137 -7.94 -0.11 8.38
CA SER A 137 -8.01 -0.88 7.12
C SER A 137 -9.23 -1.79 7.07
N SER A 138 -9.65 -2.35 8.21
CA SER A 138 -10.84 -3.19 8.31
C SER A 138 -12.13 -2.45 7.93
N ARG A 139 -12.16 -1.13 8.07
CA ARG A 139 -13.28 -0.28 7.64
C ARG A 139 -13.10 0.26 6.23
N PHE A 140 -11.86 0.56 5.86
CA PHE A 140 -11.53 1.21 4.59
C PHE A 140 -11.74 0.28 3.38
N TRP A 141 -11.17 -0.93 3.42
CA TRP A 141 -11.19 -1.82 2.26
C TRP A 141 -12.60 -2.28 1.85
N PRO A 142 -13.51 -2.67 2.77
CA PRO A 142 -14.89 -2.96 2.40
C PRO A 142 -15.62 -1.76 1.78
N LYS A 143 -15.36 -0.54 2.28
CA LYS A 143 -15.90 0.70 1.70
C LYS A 143 -15.44 0.91 0.25
N MET A 144 -14.21 0.49 -0.08
CA MET A 144 -13.66 0.54 -1.44
C MET A 144 -14.16 -0.59 -2.34
N GLY A 145 -14.99 -1.50 -1.84
CA GLY A 145 -15.55 -2.61 -2.60
C GLY A 145 -14.79 -3.93 -2.47
N PHE A 146 -13.76 -4.00 -1.64
CA PHE A 146 -13.04 -5.24 -1.40
C PHE A 146 -13.84 -6.19 -0.51
N LYS A 147 -13.78 -7.48 -0.83
CA LYS A 147 -14.43 -8.55 -0.08
C LYS A 147 -13.39 -9.55 0.39
N THR A 148 -13.54 -10.03 1.61
CA THR A 148 -12.67 -11.10 2.14
C THR A 148 -12.92 -12.40 1.39
N TYR A 149 -11.86 -13.08 0.94
CA TYR A 149 -11.97 -14.42 0.32
C TYR A 149 -10.99 -15.42 0.93
N LEU A 150 -9.92 -14.96 1.58
CA LEU A 150 -8.86 -15.83 2.13
C LEU A 150 -8.48 -15.34 3.52
N LYS A 151 -8.18 -16.27 4.42
CA LYS A 151 -7.64 -15.98 5.74
C LYS A 151 -6.33 -16.71 5.93
N THR A 152 -5.34 -16.03 6.49
CA THR A 152 -4.07 -16.63 6.91
C THR A 152 -4.11 -16.85 8.42
N LEU A 153 -3.84 -18.06 8.85
CA LEU A 153 -3.74 -18.43 10.25
C LEU A 153 -2.29 -18.77 10.57
N PHE A 154 -1.89 -18.58 11.82
CA PHE A 154 -0.55 -18.95 12.27
C PHE A 154 -0.61 -19.75 13.57
N MET A 155 0.43 -20.50 13.83
CA MET A 155 0.66 -21.23 15.09
C MET A 155 2.15 -21.19 15.39
N GLU A 156 2.50 -20.92 16.63
CA GLU A 156 3.88 -21.09 17.13
C GLU A 156 4.04 -22.49 17.70
N CYS A 157 5.15 -23.16 17.34
CA CYS A 157 5.43 -24.54 17.77
C CYS A 157 6.54 -24.62 18.80
#